data_a335c64becbb310fca7a9ea305d44a23
#
_entry.id   a335c64becbb310fca7a9ea305d44a23
#
_cell.length_a   1.000
_cell.length_b   1.000
_cell.length_c   1.000
_cell.angle_alpha   90.00
_cell.angle_beta   90.00
_cell.angle_gamma   90.00
#
_symmetry.space_group_name_H-M   'P 1'
#
loop_
_entity.id
_entity.type
_entity.pdbx_description
1 polymer ?
#
loop_
_entity_poly.entity_id
_entity_poly.type
_entity_poly.pdbx_seq_one_letter_code
_entity_poly.pdbx_strand_id
1 'polypeptide(L)'
;MIQELDVDGVPTLLAPTGGPMRAGLTFRVGTADETLARSGITHLLEHLALAPLGLADYHVNGATAPVFTTFHMQGSAQDIATFLTSVCANLTDLPTGRLDVEKEILRTEHSSRGTAAVDDIPLWRHGARDFGITSYPEWGLGALTADDLRQWAARWFTRENAVLWIAGKSVPAGLRLALPSGVRQPVPAASSALPQTPAYFVSGSRAVVLDAVVRRRTAASVFAGVLERELYRALRQDGGLSYQTTAGYEPRGDGHATLRALADSLPEKQDAVLGGFVDTLAKLRVGRIEQADLDAVVAKREDFLGTAEVDAARLPSYAFNVLTGERNLTVDEHRAELKAVDVDDVHEVAREALAGALLMVPEGYRADWAGFAAAPTRSAGTVAGTAYREKEGDGELHVGVDGVSWLGHGGPLTVRYAECALMLAWPDGARQLIGDDAISMRIEPTMFDLHPGAIRVIDSQVPAGRQVVMPARDPDRIPQPRAAGGAERREPAKRSWWEIPLMVVSGLAALAIGGANALLTLGMFITETAESDKGWLWGVITVGWLLTVILALPIVLLRRRRR
;
A
#
# COMPACT_ATOMS: atom_id res chain seq x y z
N MET A 1 9.27 31.99 8.40
CA MET A 1 10.61 31.32 8.36
C MET A 1 10.58 30.22 9.38
N ILE A 2 11.06 29.01 9.01
CA ILE A 2 11.19 27.87 9.92
C ILE A 2 12.38 28.11 10.84
N GLN A 3 12.17 27.92 12.15
CA GLN A 3 13.20 28.00 13.18
C GLN A 3 13.63 26.59 13.58
N GLU A 4 14.92 26.38 13.75
CA GLU A 4 15.49 25.14 14.27
C GLU A 4 15.81 25.35 15.75
N LEU A 5 15.32 24.44 16.58
CA LEU A 5 15.42 24.47 18.05
C LEU A 5 15.79 23.06 18.54
N ASP A 6 16.03 22.95 19.84
CA ASP A 6 16.16 21.68 20.55
C ASP A 6 15.16 21.62 21.71
N VAL A 7 14.44 20.51 21.83
CA VAL A 7 13.55 20.24 22.96
C VAL A 7 13.93 18.89 23.58
N ASP A 8 14.48 18.91 24.76
CA ASP A 8 14.92 17.72 25.52
C ASP A 8 15.91 16.81 24.73
N GLY A 9 16.73 17.41 23.85
CA GLY A 9 17.68 16.71 22.99
C GLY A 9 17.08 16.20 21.67
N VAL A 10 15.84 16.57 21.35
CA VAL A 10 15.18 16.25 20.07
C VAL A 10 15.24 17.46 19.14
N PRO A 11 15.84 17.34 17.93
CA PRO A 11 15.79 18.39 16.92
C PRO A 11 14.36 18.82 16.64
N THR A 12 14.10 20.11 16.68
CA THR A 12 12.75 20.68 16.63
C THR A 12 12.65 21.77 15.56
N LEU A 13 11.62 21.66 14.73
CA LEU A 13 11.29 22.62 13.68
C LEU A 13 10.03 23.40 14.08
N LEU A 14 10.11 24.74 14.12
CA LEU A 14 9.00 25.61 14.49
C LEU A 14 8.70 26.59 13.36
N ALA A 15 7.45 26.69 12.95
CA ALA A 15 6.98 27.73 12.04
C ALA A 15 5.67 28.33 12.56
N PRO A 16 5.45 29.67 12.42
CA PRO A 16 4.20 30.29 12.83
C PRO A 16 3.04 29.85 11.93
N THR A 17 1.84 29.76 12.53
CA THR A 17 0.57 29.59 11.82
C THR A 17 -0.47 30.55 12.39
N GLY A 18 -1.39 31.03 11.55
CA GLY A 18 -2.58 31.77 11.95
C GLY A 18 -3.74 30.89 12.36
N GLY A 19 -3.67 29.60 12.03
CA GLY A 19 -4.68 28.60 12.39
C GLY A 19 -4.42 27.91 13.74
N PRO A 20 -5.16 26.85 14.06
CA PRO A 20 -4.92 26.06 15.26
C PRO A 20 -3.51 25.44 15.23
N MET A 21 -2.91 25.31 16.42
CA MET A 21 -1.59 24.69 16.56
C MET A 21 -1.65 23.25 16.09
N ARG A 22 -0.61 22.82 15.36
CA ARG A 22 -0.38 21.44 14.95
C ARG A 22 1.04 21.07 15.31
N ALA A 23 1.24 19.85 15.80
CA ALA A 23 2.57 19.35 16.07
C ALA A 23 2.64 17.85 15.79
N GLY A 24 3.83 17.38 15.48
CA GLY A 24 4.08 15.94 15.32
C GLY A 24 5.50 15.59 15.69
N LEU A 25 5.63 14.40 16.26
CA LEU A 25 6.90 13.75 16.58
C LEU A 25 7.09 12.61 15.60
N THR A 26 8.13 12.69 14.79
CA THR A 26 8.39 11.74 13.70
C THR A 26 9.70 11.01 13.99
N PHE A 27 9.69 9.69 13.86
CA PHE A 27 10.84 8.80 14.07
C PHE A 27 11.27 8.16 12.77
N ARG A 28 12.57 7.97 12.57
CA ARG A 28 13.15 7.27 11.42
C ARG A 28 13.08 5.74 11.63
N VAL A 29 11.88 5.21 11.55
CA VAL A 29 11.57 3.78 11.55
C VAL A 29 10.23 3.58 10.87
N GLY A 30 10.13 2.55 10.02
CA GLY A 30 8.89 2.20 9.36
C GLY A 30 8.87 0.74 8.93
N THR A 31 7.89 0.37 8.12
CA THR A 31 7.70 -1.02 7.70
C THR A 31 8.88 -1.57 6.89
N ALA A 32 9.64 -0.73 6.18
CA ALA A 32 10.81 -1.15 5.42
C ALA A 32 12.02 -1.55 6.29
N ASP A 33 12.01 -1.25 7.59
CA ASP A 33 13.03 -1.67 8.54
C ASP A 33 12.76 -3.05 9.14
N GLU A 34 11.58 -3.58 8.92
CA GLU A 34 11.13 -4.86 9.44
C GLU A 34 11.66 -6.04 8.61
N THR A 35 11.54 -7.24 9.15
CA THR A 35 11.58 -8.46 8.36
C THR A 35 10.16 -8.98 8.20
N LEU A 36 9.91 -9.75 7.13
CA LEU A 36 8.57 -10.27 6.89
C LEU A 36 8.04 -11.14 8.05
N ALA A 37 8.94 -11.84 8.77
CA ALA A 37 8.58 -12.61 9.96
C ALA A 37 8.29 -11.75 11.20
N ARG A 38 8.62 -10.47 11.19
CA ARG A 38 8.35 -9.48 12.23
C ARG A 38 7.49 -8.32 11.71
N SER A 39 6.85 -8.51 10.56
CA SER A 39 5.97 -7.48 9.97
C SER A 39 4.85 -7.10 10.93
N GLY A 40 4.60 -5.80 11.02
CA GLY A 40 3.63 -5.20 11.93
C GLY A 40 4.20 -4.81 13.31
N ILE A 41 5.50 -5.01 13.58
CA ILE A 41 6.07 -4.63 14.88
C ILE A 41 6.04 -3.13 15.12
N THR A 42 6.31 -2.33 14.09
CA THR A 42 6.31 -0.86 14.19
C THR A 42 4.88 -0.32 14.34
N HIS A 43 3.95 -0.86 13.56
CA HIS A 43 2.53 -0.50 13.61
C HIS A 43 1.91 -0.88 14.97
N LEU A 44 2.23 -2.06 15.50
CA LEU A 44 1.79 -2.47 16.83
C LEU A 44 2.35 -1.56 17.95
N LEU A 45 3.59 -1.08 17.82
CA LEU A 45 4.15 -0.09 18.73
C LEU A 45 3.45 1.25 18.66
N GLU A 46 3.08 1.69 17.46
CA GLU A 46 2.27 2.89 17.26
C GLU A 46 0.94 2.78 18.00
N HIS A 47 0.20 1.68 17.82
CA HIS A 47 -1.05 1.42 18.53
C HIS A 47 -0.87 1.39 20.05
N LEU A 48 0.13 0.68 20.56
CA LEU A 48 0.39 0.62 22.00
C LEU A 48 0.76 1.98 22.59
N ALA A 49 1.46 2.84 21.84
CA ALA A 49 1.78 4.18 22.30
C ALA A 49 0.54 5.09 22.39
N LEU A 50 -0.46 4.86 21.56
CA LEU A 50 -1.70 5.65 21.50
C LEU A 50 -2.81 5.10 22.39
N ALA A 51 -2.89 3.79 22.59
CA ALA A 51 -3.99 3.11 23.29
C ALA A 51 -4.35 3.68 24.67
N PRO A 52 -3.40 4.09 25.55
CA PRO A 52 -3.73 4.67 26.83
C PRO A 52 -4.37 6.06 26.77
N LEU A 53 -4.29 6.75 25.64
CA LEU A 53 -4.78 8.11 25.49
C LEU A 53 -6.31 8.18 25.37
N GLY A 54 -6.96 7.07 25.04
CA GLY A 54 -8.41 6.98 24.93
C GLY A 54 -9.00 7.79 23.77
N LEU A 55 -10.29 8.11 23.87
CA LEU A 55 -10.98 8.97 22.92
C LEU A 55 -10.53 10.42 23.15
N ALA A 56 -10.05 11.06 22.10
CA ALA A 56 -9.69 12.48 22.11
C ALA A 56 -10.73 13.30 21.34
N ASP A 57 -11.05 14.49 21.87
CA ASP A 57 -11.95 15.46 21.22
C ASP A 57 -11.28 16.18 20.03
N TYR A 58 -10.00 15.91 19.77
CA TYR A 58 -9.18 16.53 18.75
C TYR A 58 -8.67 15.50 17.73
N HIS A 59 -8.19 16.01 16.59
CA HIS A 59 -7.55 15.17 15.57
C HIS A 59 -6.19 14.66 16.07
N VAL A 60 -6.20 13.52 16.72
CA VAL A 60 -5.03 12.75 17.14
C VAL A 60 -4.83 11.61 16.16
N ASN A 61 -3.62 11.39 15.70
CA ASN A 61 -3.32 10.25 14.85
C ASN A 61 -1.87 9.79 15.01
N GLY A 62 -1.64 8.50 14.78
CA GLY A 62 -0.37 7.90 14.44
C GLY A 62 -0.38 7.46 12.98
N ALA A 63 0.78 7.29 12.39
CA ALA A 63 0.92 6.70 11.08
C ALA A 63 2.29 6.05 10.92
N THR A 64 2.30 4.79 10.52
CA THR A 64 3.49 4.03 10.17
C THR A 64 3.61 3.95 8.64
N ALA A 65 4.63 4.65 8.10
CA ALA A 65 4.98 4.67 6.68
C ALA A 65 6.16 3.72 6.40
N PRO A 66 6.60 3.56 5.15
CA PRO A 66 7.75 2.69 4.84
C PRO A 66 9.02 3.01 5.63
N VAL A 67 9.36 4.30 5.83
CA VAL A 67 10.64 4.69 6.43
C VAL A 67 10.52 5.62 7.64
N PHE A 68 9.31 5.97 8.05
CA PHE A 68 9.08 6.77 9.25
C PHE A 68 7.78 6.39 9.96
N THR A 69 7.71 6.67 11.27
CA THR A 69 6.50 6.62 12.08
C THR A 69 6.29 7.99 12.70
N THR A 70 5.08 8.53 12.64
CA THR A 70 4.76 9.85 13.15
C THR A 70 3.56 9.81 14.08
N PHE A 71 3.62 10.60 15.15
CA PHE A 71 2.52 10.88 16.06
C PHE A 71 2.20 12.35 15.95
N HIS A 72 0.99 12.72 15.60
CA HIS A 72 0.65 14.12 15.38
C HIS A 72 -0.73 14.48 15.94
N MET A 73 -0.88 15.74 16.30
CA MET A 73 -2.10 16.29 16.84
C MET A 73 -2.32 17.73 16.37
N GLN A 74 -3.59 18.09 16.21
CA GLN A 74 -4.05 19.47 16.09
C GLN A 74 -4.91 19.78 17.31
N GLY A 75 -4.60 20.87 18.02
CA GLY A 75 -5.34 21.23 19.24
C GLY A 75 -4.77 22.45 19.95
N SER A 76 -5.09 22.61 21.23
CA SER A 76 -4.46 23.62 22.07
C SER A 76 -3.00 23.28 22.39
N ALA A 77 -2.20 24.27 22.76
CA ALA A 77 -0.82 24.05 23.16
C ALA A 77 -0.71 23.06 24.35
N GLN A 78 -1.66 23.13 25.29
CA GLN A 78 -1.70 22.25 26.46
C GLN A 78 -2.01 20.80 26.06
N ASP A 79 -2.98 20.58 25.16
CA ASP A 79 -3.35 19.24 24.69
C ASP A 79 -2.20 18.59 23.92
N ILE A 80 -1.55 19.36 23.04
CA ILE A 80 -0.38 18.91 22.29
C ILE A 80 0.77 18.54 23.23
N ALA A 81 1.05 19.37 24.27
CA ALA A 81 2.08 19.04 25.27
C ALA A 81 1.75 17.74 25.99
N THR A 82 0.50 17.58 26.44
CA THR A 82 0.03 16.36 27.12
C THR A 82 0.13 15.14 26.23
N PHE A 83 -0.34 15.24 24.98
CA PHE A 83 -0.31 14.17 23.99
C PHE A 83 1.10 13.68 23.71
N LEU A 84 2.01 14.56 23.28
CA LEU A 84 3.36 14.17 22.91
C LEU A 84 4.18 13.70 24.11
N THR A 85 3.97 14.28 25.30
CA THR A 85 4.60 13.80 26.54
C THR A 85 4.14 12.39 26.86
N SER A 86 2.84 12.09 26.73
CA SER A 86 2.30 10.76 26.99
C SER A 86 2.78 9.74 25.97
N VAL A 87 2.85 10.10 24.67
CA VAL A 87 3.43 9.23 23.63
C VAL A 87 4.87 8.86 23.96
N CYS A 88 5.70 9.82 24.34
CA CYS A 88 7.09 9.55 24.73
C CYS A 88 7.18 8.63 25.96
N ALA A 89 6.36 8.85 26.96
CA ALA A 89 6.29 8.00 28.16
C ALA A 89 5.87 6.57 27.79
N ASN A 90 4.84 6.40 26.98
CA ASN A 90 4.33 5.10 26.52
C ASN A 90 5.35 4.35 25.63
N LEU A 91 6.12 5.05 24.80
CA LEU A 91 7.19 4.45 23.99
C LEU A 91 8.38 4.00 24.86
N THR A 92 8.64 4.67 25.97
CA THR A 92 9.72 4.36 26.91
C THR A 92 9.33 3.22 27.85
N ASP A 93 8.08 3.19 28.31
CA ASP A 93 7.48 2.13 29.13
C ASP A 93 6.20 1.62 28.48
N LEU A 94 6.37 0.63 27.59
CA LEU A 94 5.29 0.15 26.73
C LEU A 94 4.15 -0.48 27.55
N PRO A 95 2.89 -0.06 27.30
CA PRO A 95 1.70 -0.60 27.99
C PRO A 95 1.32 -2.01 27.46
N THR A 96 2.20 -2.98 27.68
CA THR A 96 2.09 -4.34 27.13
C THR A 96 0.88 -5.13 27.64
N GLY A 97 0.16 -4.64 28.67
CA GLY A 97 -1.09 -5.26 29.14
C GLY A 97 -2.22 -5.27 28.09
N ARG A 98 -2.11 -4.45 27.03
CA ARG A 98 -3.08 -4.42 25.92
C ARG A 98 -2.60 -5.16 24.67
N LEU A 99 -1.45 -5.81 24.72
CA LEU A 99 -0.79 -6.40 23.55
C LEU A 99 -1.72 -7.27 22.70
N ASP A 100 -2.45 -8.19 23.32
CA ASP A 100 -3.34 -9.10 22.57
C ASP A 100 -4.54 -8.38 21.96
N VAL A 101 -5.06 -7.35 22.66
CA VAL A 101 -6.17 -6.52 22.15
C VAL A 101 -5.72 -5.73 20.92
N GLU A 102 -4.55 -5.09 20.98
CA GLU A 102 -4.04 -4.30 19.85
C GLU A 102 -3.68 -5.18 18.65
N LYS A 103 -3.17 -6.39 18.87
CA LYS A 103 -2.99 -7.38 17.78
C LYS A 103 -4.31 -7.72 17.07
N GLU A 104 -5.40 -7.90 17.80
CA GLU A 104 -6.71 -8.18 17.20
C GLU A 104 -7.29 -6.97 16.47
N ILE A 105 -7.06 -5.75 16.97
CA ILE A 105 -7.44 -4.51 16.29
C ILE A 105 -6.71 -4.42 14.95
N LEU A 106 -5.40 -4.63 14.90
CA LEU A 106 -4.62 -4.61 13.67
C LEU A 106 -5.04 -5.68 12.67
N ARG A 107 -5.35 -6.90 13.12
CA ARG A 107 -5.91 -7.95 12.25
C ARG A 107 -7.24 -7.55 11.65
N THR A 108 -8.11 -6.92 12.46
CA THR A 108 -9.42 -6.43 12.00
C THR A 108 -9.25 -5.30 11.01
N GLU A 109 -8.37 -4.35 11.29
CA GLU A 109 -8.02 -3.25 10.39
C GLU A 109 -7.51 -3.77 9.05
N HIS A 110 -6.54 -4.68 9.06
CA HIS A 110 -6.02 -5.30 7.84
C HIS A 110 -7.12 -6.00 7.04
N SER A 111 -8.01 -6.76 7.71
CA SER A 111 -9.12 -7.47 7.05
C SER A 111 -10.17 -6.54 6.46
N SER A 112 -10.31 -5.33 6.99
CA SER A 112 -11.26 -4.31 6.54
C SER A 112 -10.71 -3.39 5.46
N ARG A 113 -9.38 -3.32 5.30
CA ARG A 113 -8.74 -2.59 4.21
C ARG A 113 -9.09 -3.26 2.88
N GLY A 114 -9.65 -2.49 1.95
CA GLY A 114 -9.78 -2.94 0.57
C GLY A 114 -8.41 -3.03 -0.09
N THR A 115 -8.28 -3.87 -1.11
CA THR A 115 -7.07 -3.92 -1.95
C THR A 115 -7.07 -2.73 -2.92
N ALA A 116 -6.09 -1.84 -2.81
CA ALA A 116 -5.87 -0.82 -3.83
C ALA A 116 -5.08 -1.40 -5.02
N ALA A 117 -5.30 -0.83 -6.21
CA ALA A 117 -4.62 -1.27 -7.43
C ALA A 117 -3.09 -1.24 -7.32
N VAL A 118 -2.57 -0.39 -6.44
CA VAL A 118 -1.13 -0.14 -6.29
C VAL A 118 -0.45 -0.98 -5.19
N ASP A 119 -1.21 -1.77 -4.42
CA ASP A 119 -0.70 -2.48 -3.24
C ASP A 119 0.32 -3.58 -3.59
N ASP A 120 0.20 -4.18 -4.77
CA ASP A 120 1.11 -5.24 -5.22
C ASP A 120 2.42 -4.70 -5.84
N ILE A 121 2.49 -3.42 -6.19
CA ILE A 121 3.64 -2.84 -6.89
C ILE A 121 4.95 -2.97 -6.09
N PRO A 122 4.99 -2.68 -4.79
CA PRO A 122 6.22 -2.83 -4.00
C PRO A 122 6.77 -4.26 -4.00
N LEU A 123 5.90 -5.27 -3.91
CA LEU A 123 6.26 -6.68 -4.03
C LEU A 123 6.99 -7.00 -5.33
N TRP A 124 6.42 -6.58 -6.47
CA TRP A 124 7.01 -6.84 -7.78
C TRP A 124 8.33 -6.11 -8.00
N ARG A 125 8.47 -4.91 -7.43
CA ARG A 125 9.70 -4.13 -7.56
C ARG A 125 10.80 -4.59 -6.62
N HIS A 126 10.47 -4.80 -5.33
CA HIS A 126 11.45 -4.99 -4.27
C HIS A 126 11.53 -6.41 -3.73
N GLY A 127 10.54 -7.27 -4.03
CA GLY A 127 10.46 -8.61 -3.46
C GLY A 127 9.84 -8.60 -2.05
N ALA A 128 10.27 -9.56 -1.21
CA ALA A 128 9.75 -9.77 0.14
C ALA A 128 10.63 -9.15 1.24
N ARG A 129 11.21 -8.00 1.00
CA ARG A 129 12.14 -7.30 1.89
C ARG A 129 12.06 -5.79 1.71
N ASP A 130 12.60 -5.03 2.67
CA ASP A 130 12.61 -3.56 2.69
C ASP A 130 11.27 -2.95 2.21
N PHE A 131 11.27 -2.08 1.21
CA PHE A 131 10.06 -1.44 0.69
C PHE A 131 9.00 -2.41 0.15
N GLY A 132 9.37 -3.64 -0.20
CA GLY A 132 8.44 -4.66 -0.68
C GLY A 132 7.54 -5.24 0.41
N ILE A 133 7.94 -5.14 1.69
CA ILE A 133 7.18 -5.65 2.83
C ILE A 133 5.78 -5.03 2.92
N THR A 134 5.63 -3.80 2.46
CA THR A 134 4.34 -3.07 2.47
C THR A 134 3.23 -3.75 1.68
N SER A 135 3.56 -4.65 0.75
CA SER A 135 2.58 -5.43 -0.03
C SER A 135 2.08 -6.68 0.70
N TYR A 136 2.65 -7.02 1.84
CA TYR A 136 2.30 -8.24 2.56
C TYR A 136 1.43 -7.98 3.78
N PRO A 137 0.62 -8.96 4.19
CA PRO A 137 -0.02 -8.94 5.50
C PRO A 137 1.03 -8.92 6.63
N GLU A 138 0.63 -8.37 7.74
CA GLU A 138 1.46 -8.33 8.97
C GLU A 138 1.49 -9.69 9.66
N TRP A 139 2.03 -10.72 8.98
CA TRP A 139 2.08 -12.09 9.49
C TRP A 139 2.87 -12.24 10.80
N GLY A 140 3.82 -11.33 11.04
CA GLY A 140 4.60 -11.32 12.26
C GLY A 140 3.80 -11.08 13.53
N LEU A 141 2.67 -10.36 13.46
CA LEU A 141 1.89 -9.94 14.62
C LEU A 141 1.59 -11.06 15.64
N GLY A 142 1.27 -12.28 15.14
CA GLY A 142 0.97 -13.42 16.00
C GLY A 142 2.13 -13.86 16.89
N ALA A 143 3.35 -13.76 16.38
CA ALA A 143 4.57 -14.24 17.04
C ALA A 143 5.25 -13.17 17.91
N LEU A 144 4.94 -11.87 17.72
CA LEU A 144 5.56 -10.78 18.45
C LEU A 144 5.28 -10.86 19.95
N THR A 145 6.34 -10.72 20.75
CA THR A 145 6.29 -10.71 22.22
C THR A 145 6.50 -9.31 22.77
N ALA A 146 6.16 -9.09 24.04
CA ALA A 146 6.46 -7.84 24.72
C ALA A 146 7.98 -7.49 24.70
N ASP A 147 8.83 -8.50 24.75
CA ASP A 147 10.28 -8.29 24.72
C ASP A 147 10.77 -7.90 23.31
N ASP A 148 10.19 -8.44 22.25
CA ASP A 148 10.47 -7.99 20.88
C ASP A 148 10.14 -6.51 20.71
N LEU A 149 9.00 -6.08 21.22
CA LEU A 149 8.55 -4.70 21.16
C LEU A 149 9.44 -3.75 21.97
N ARG A 150 9.85 -4.15 23.20
CA ARG A 150 10.78 -3.36 24.01
C ARG A 150 12.14 -3.20 23.32
N GLN A 151 12.68 -4.27 22.73
CA GLN A 151 13.92 -4.23 21.99
C GLN A 151 13.82 -3.32 20.75
N TRP A 152 12.69 -3.40 20.04
CA TRP A 152 12.43 -2.55 18.88
C TRP A 152 12.32 -1.08 19.29
N ALA A 153 11.54 -0.79 20.35
CA ALA A 153 11.39 0.56 20.86
C ALA A 153 12.74 1.16 21.32
N ALA A 154 13.52 0.41 22.07
CA ALA A 154 14.84 0.86 22.56
C ALA A 154 15.84 1.18 21.44
N ARG A 155 15.73 0.51 20.29
CA ARG A 155 16.57 0.75 19.12
C ARG A 155 16.13 1.97 18.31
N TRP A 156 14.83 2.12 18.11
CA TRP A 156 14.28 2.98 17.08
C TRP A 156 13.61 4.26 17.59
N PHE A 157 12.96 4.20 18.76
CA PHE A 157 12.23 5.33 19.32
C PHE A 157 13.10 6.10 20.32
N THR A 158 14.17 6.69 19.80
CA THR A 158 15.19 7.44 20.57
C THR A 158 15.22 8.90 20.13
N ARG A 159 15.72 9.82 20.98
CA ARG A 159 15.75 11.27 20.68
C ARG A 159 16.56 11.60 19.42
N GLU A 160 17.70 10.95 19.20
CA GLU A 160 18.55 11.19 18.03
C GLU A 160 17.93 10.65 16.75
N ASN A 161 16.96 9.71 16.87
CA ASN A 161 16.20 9.14 15.76
C ASN A 161 14.83 9.78 15.58
N ALA A 162 14.57 10.90 16.26
CA ALA A 162 13.34 11.66 16.22
C ALA A 162 13.53 13.08 15.68
N VAL A 163 12.44 13.69 15.21
CA VAL A 163 12.32 15.13 14.93
C VAL A 163 10.93 15.57 15.37
N LEU A 164 10.87 16.63 16.16
CA LEU A 164 9.65 17.32 16.49
C LEU A 164 9.40 18.45 15.48
N TRP A 165 8.18 18.59 14.99
CA TRP A 165 7.77 19.74 14.20
C TRP A 165 6.53 20.39 14.81
N ILE A 166 6.48 21.72 14.82
CA ILE A 166 5.42 22.53 15.43
C ILE A 166 5.01 23.66 14.49
N ALA A 167 3.77 23.64 14.03
CA ALA A 167 3.11 24.78 13.42
C ALA A 167 2.39 25.56 14.54
N GLY A 168 3.02 26.62 15.02
CA GLY A 168 2.55 27.38 16.16
C GLY A 168 3.44 28.59 16.43
N LYS A 169 3.08 29.38 17.43
CA LYS A 169 3.85 30.60 17.80
C LYS A 169 5.07 30.29 18.67
N SER A 170 5.05 29.17 19.40
CA SER A 170 6.11 28.76 20.33
C SER A 170 5.99 27.29 20.63
N VAL A 171 7.04 26.72 21.23
CA VAL A 171 7.00 25.39 21.84
C VAL A 171 5.96 25.38 22.98
N PRO A 172 5.03 24.40 23.03
CA PRO A 172 4.05 24.30 24.10
C PRO A 172 4.70 24.24 25.48
N ALA A 173 4.18 25.08 26.41
CA ALA A 173 4.69 25.08 27.79
C ALA A 173 4.43 23.72 28.45
N GLY A 174 5.43 23.21 29.16
CA GLY A 174 5.33 21.90 29.86
C GLY A 174 5.52 20.68 28.99
N LEU A 175 5.75 20.81 27.69
CA LEU A 175 6.13 19.70 26.83
C LEU A 175 7.40 19.02 27.35
N ARG A 176 7.40 17.71 27.43
CA ARG A 176 8.54 16.86 27.81
C ARG A 176 8.66 15.69 26.83
N LEU A 177 9.83 15.56 26.20
CA LEU A 177 10.16 14.47 25.29
C LEU A 177 11.15 13.51 25.98
N ALA A 178 10.66 12.79 27.00
CA ALA A 178 11.48 11.87 27.82
C ALA A 178 11.81 10.59 27.04
N LEU A 179 12.53 10.72 25.92
CA LEU A 179 13.01 9.61 25.11
C LEU A 179 14.41 9.15 25.54
N PRO A 180 14.72 7.85 25.41
CA PRO A 180 16.08 7.36 25.62
C PRO A 180 17.05 7.92 24.58
N SER A 181 18.34 7.95 24.93
CA SER A 181 19.41 8.26 23.97
C SER A 181 19.62 7.08 23.03
N GLY A 182 20.01 7.38 21.79
CA GLY A 182 20.31 6.37 20.78
C GLY A 182 21.18 6.93 19.67
N VAL A 183 20.97 6.43 18.45
CA VAL A 183 21.64 6.92 17.24
C VAL A 183 20.64 7.07 16.11
N ARG A 184 20.86 8.05 15.22
CA ARG A 184 20.10 8.17 13.99
C ARG A 184 20.33 6.93 13.12
N GLN A 185 19.24 6.28 12.75
CA GLN A 185 19.30 5.08 11.92
C GLN A 185 19.25 5.48 10.44
N PRO A 186 20.04 4.84 9.55
CA PRO A 186 19.96 5.09 8.12
C PRO A 186 18.62 4.56 7.56
N VAL A 187 18.21 5.10 6.41
CA VAL A 187 17.13 4.50 5.60
C VAL A 187 17.64 3.18 5.02
N PRO A 188 16.83 2.10 5.01
CA PRO A 188 17.26 0.84 4.42
C PRO A 188 17.52 1.02 2.91
N ALA A 189 18.57 0.37 2.42
CA ALA A 189 18.84 0.34 0.99
C ALA A 189 17.76 -0.47 0.28
N ALA A 190 17.21 0.10 -0.79
CA ALA A 190 16.18 -0.58 -1.56
C ALA A 190 16.76 -1.74 -2.37
N SER A 191 16.11 -2.91 -2.28
CA SER A 191 16.38 -4.06 -3.15
C SER A 191 15.67 -3.94 -4.49
N SER A 192 16.00 -4.80 -5.43
CA SER A 192 15.24 -5.00 -6.66
C SER A 192 14.99 -6.51 -6.86
N ALA A 193 13.74 -6.87 -7.13
CA ALA A 193 13.34 -8.19 -7.56
C ALA A 193 13.26 -8.32 -9.09
N LEU A 194 13.49 -7.21 -9.80
CA LEU A 194 13.44 -7.16 -11.27
C LEU A 194 14.84 -7.42 -11.85
N PRO A 195 15.05 -8.52 -12.58
CA PRO A 195 16.33 -8.80 -13.24
C PRO A 195 16.58 -7.90 -14.44
N GLN A 196 15.52 -7.31 -14.99
CA GLN A 196 15.56 -6.41 -16.14
C GLN A 196 14.51 -5.33 -16.00
N THR A 197 14.84 -4.10 -16.41
CA THR A 197 13.91 -2.97 -16.55
C THR A 197 14.09 -2.31 -17.94
N PRO A 198 13.07 -1.72 -18.52
CA PRO A 198 11.72 -1.61 -18.01
C PRO A 198 11.00 -2.96 -17.99
N ALA A 199 10.15 -3.17 -16.98
CA ALA A 199 9.41 -4.41 -16.78
C ALA A 199 7.91 -4.18 -16.67
N TYR A 200 7.10 -5.23 -16.86
CA TYR A 200 5.67 -5.19 -16.57
C TYR A 200 5.22 -6.44 -15.83
N PHE A 201 4.14 -6.30 -15.08
CA PHE A 201 3.42 -7.44 -14.49
C PHE A 201 1.91 -7.30 -14.71
N VAL A 202 1.22 -8.43 -14.64
CA VAL A 202 -0.24 -8.51 -14.82
C VAL A 202 -0.92 -8.51 -13.46
N SER A 203 -1.93 -7.67 -13.27
CA SER A 203 -2.74 -7.60 -12.05
C SER A 203 -4.22 -7.82 -12.37
N GLY A 204 -4.99 -8.34 -11.39
CA GLY A 204 -6.45 -8.39 -11.45
C GLY A 204 -7.13 -7.01 -11.39
N SER A 205 -6.36 -5.94 -11.19
CA SER A 205 -6.83 -4.55 -11.27
C SER A 205 -7.14 -4.15 -12.72
N ARG A 206 -8.07 -3.22 -12.87
CA ARG A 206 -8.41 -2.62 -14.18
C ARG A 206 -7.58 -1.39 -14.52
N ALA A 207 -6.73 -0.94 -13.61
CA ALA A 207 -5.88 0.23 -13.82
C ALA A 207 -4.58 -0.13 -14.53
N VAL A 208 -4.06 0.83 -15.30
CA VAL A 208 -2.67 0.84 -15.77
C VAL A 208 -1.89 1.73 -14.82
N VAL A 209 -0.79 1.22 -14.27
CA VAL A 209 0.04 1.98 -13.33
C VAL A 209 1.49 1.91 -13.72
N LEU A 210 2.13 3.07 -13.84
CA LEU A 210 3.58 3.21 -13.90
C LEU A 210 4.11 3.40 -12.48
N ASP A 211 5.15 2.67 -12.13
CA ASP A 211 6.00 2.91 -10.96
C ASP A 211 7.46 3.02 -11.43
N ALA A 212 8.15 4.07 -11.01
CA ALA A 212 9.55 4.29 -11.34
C ALA A 212 10.29 4.88 -10.14
N VAL A 213 11.54 4.47 -9.96
CA VAL A 213 12.44 5.04 -8.97
C VAL A 213 13.44 5.93 -9.70
N VAL A 214 13.50 7.19 -9.30
CA VAL A 214 14.37 8.22 -9.89
C VAL A 214 15.18 8.91 -8.82
N ARG A 215 16.28 9.55 -9.19
CA ARG A 215 17.03 10.42 -8.26
C ARG A 215 16.14 11.54 -7.75
N ARG A 216 16.23 11.80 -6.46
CA ARG A 216 15.52 12.89 -5.82
C ARG A 216 16.06 14.24 -6.29
N ARG A 217 15.21 15.03 -6.98
CA ARG A 217 15.53 16.38 -7.49
C ARG A 217 14.26 17.13 -7.83
N THR A 218 14.34 18.45 -7.88
CA THR A 218 13.20 19.32 -8.19
C THR A 218 12.61 19.01 -9.56
N ALA A 219 13.44 18.78 -10.59
CA ALA A 219 13.00 18.38 -11.92
C ALA A 219 12.16 17.09 -11.92
N ALA A 220 12.47 16.09 -11.04
CA ALA A 220 11.69 14.87 -10.95
C ALA A 220 10.28 15.13 -10.39
N SER A 221 10.17 16.02 -9.42
CA SER A 221 8.87 16.43 -8.90
C SER A 221 8.05 17.21 -9.94
N VAL A 222 8.71 18.04 -10.75
CA VAL A 222 8.07 18.78 -11.88
C VAL A 222 7.63 17.81 -12.96
N PHE A 223 8.47 16.84 -13.33
CA PHE A 223 8.12 15.79 -14.29
C PHE A 223 6.81 15.05 -13.90
N ALA A 224 6.61 14.72 -12.62
CA ALA A 224 5.35 14.10 -12.18
C ALA A 224 4.13 14.95 -12.55
N GLY A 225 4.20 16.28 -12.38
CA GLY A 225 3.13 17.18 -12.78
C GLY A 225 2.92 17.27 -14.29
N VAL A 226 4.01 17.25 -15.08
CA VAL A 226 3.93 17.21 -16.55
C VAL A 226 3.32 15.90 -17.02
N LEU A 227 3.74 14.76 -16.45
CA LEU A 227 3.17 13.44 -16.75
C LEU A 227 1.67 13.37 -16.44
N GLU A 228 1.24 13.93 -15.29
CA GLU A 228 -0.18 13.99 -14.92
C GLU A 228 -1.00 14.76 -15.95
N ARG A 229 -0.50 15.92 -16.39
CA ARG A 229 -1.19 16.75 -17.40
C ARG A 229 -1.30 16.05 -18.74
N GLU A 230 -0.24 15.41 -19.19
CA GLU A 230 -0.21 14.68 -20.45
C GLU A 230 -1.16 13.47 -20.44
N LEU A 231 -1.15 12.67 -19.35
CA LEU A 231 -2.09 11.56 -19.19
C LEU A 231 -3.54 12.05 -19.12
N TYR A 232 -3.79 13.14 -18.39
CA TYR A 232 -5.12 13.74 -18.31
C TYR A 232 -5.61 14.20 -19.69
N ARG A 233 -4.76 14.87 -20.48
CA ARG A 233 -5.09 15.31 -21.83
C ARG A 233 -5.38 14.12 -22.74
N ALA A 234 -4.44 13.19 -22.84
CA ALA A 234 -4.53 12.08 -23.77
C ALA A 234 -5.66 11.09 -23.45
N LEU A 235 -5.80 10.71 -22.18
CA LEU A 235 -6.72 9.64 -21.80
C LEU A 235 -8.10 10.15 -21.38
N ARG A 236 -8.19 11.35 -20.80
CA ARG A 236 -9.47 11.87 -20.33
C ARG A 236 -10.08 12.90 -21.26
N GLN A 237 -9.35 13.98 -21.62
CA GLN A 237 -9.93 15.05 -22.45
C GLN A 237 -10.13 14.62 -23.91
N ASP A 238 -9.07 14.15 -24.56
CA ASP A 238 -9.11 13.83 -25.99
C ASP A 238 -9.68 12.43 -26.21
N GLY A 239 -9.27 11.46 -25.41
CA GLY A 239 -9.66 10.05 -25.57
C GLY A 239 -11.00 9.68 -24.93
N GLY A 240 -11.42 10.35 -23.86
CA GLY A 240 -12.59 9.95 -23.08
C GLY A 240 -12.50 8.50 -22.56
N LEU A 241 -11.27 8.01 -22.33
CA LEU A 241 -10.95 6.62 -22.04
C LEU A 241 -10.91 6.33 -20.54
N SER A 242 -10.39 7.28 -19.74
CA SER A 242 -10.19 7.16 -18.29
C SER A 242 -10.96 8.25 -17.55
N TYR A 243 -11.49 7.92 -16.37
CA TYR A 243 -12.09 8.91 -15.48
C TYR A 243 -11.05 9.53 -14.54
N GLN A 244 -10.13 8.71 -14.02
CA GLN A 244 -9.10 9.13 -13.08
C GLN A 244 -7.71 8.91 -13.66
N THR A 245 -6.98 10.01 -13.85
CA THR A 245 -5.55 10.00 -14.16
C THR A 245 -4.82 10.78 -13.08
N THR A 246 -3.78 10.22 -12.51
CA THR A 246 -2.97 10.87 -11.48
C THR A 246 -1.49 10.56 -11.73
N ALA A 247 -0.61 11.48 -11.33
CA ALA A 247 0.79 11.17 -11.17
C ALA A 247 1.34 11.87 -9.91
N GLY A 248 2.13 11.12 -9.14
CA GLY A 248 2.69 11.53 -7.87
C GLY A 248 4.21 11.39 -7.82
N TYR A 249 4.81 12.13 -6.91
CA TYR A 249 6.23 12.10 -6.58
C TYR A 249 6.38 11.97 -5.08
N GLU A 250 7.01 10.91 -4.62
CA GLU A 250 7.19 10.62 -3.19
C GLU A 250 8.67 10.37 -2.87
N PRO A 251 9.31 11.25 -2.07
CA PRO A 251 10.67 11.04 -1.59
C PRO A 251 10.77 9.77 -0.74
N ARG A 252 11.85 8.98 -0.94
CA ARG A 252 12.08 7.71 -0.26
C ARG A 252 13.03 7.82 0.94
N GLY A 253 13.82 8.91 1.01
CA GLY A 253 14.83 9.13 2.05
C GLY A 253 16.17 8.44 1.79
N ASP A 254 16.33 7.73 0.68
CA ASP A 254 17.56 7.07 0.23
C ASP A 254 18.25 7.82 -0.93
N GLY A 255 17.99 9.12 -1.08
CA GLY A 255 18.45 9.92 -2.21
C GLY A 255 17.63 9.75 -3.48
N HIS A 256 16.56 8.95 -3.43
CA HIS A 256 15.64 8.69 -4.54
C HIS A 256 14.21 9.10 -4.19
N ALA A 257 13.36 9.06 -5.21
CA ALA A 257 11.92 9.23 -5.09
C ALA A 257 11.19 8.22 -5.97
N THR A 258 10.01 7.83 -5.54
CA THR A 258 9.07 7.05 -6.35
C THR A 258 8.22 7.99 -7.18
N LEU A 259 8.20 7.78 -8.49
CA LEU A 259 7.24 8.35 -9.43
C LEU A 259 6.17 7.29 -9.69
N ARG A 260 4.92 7.63 -9.43
CA ARG A 260 3.81 6.71 -9.70
C ARG A 260 2.74 7.44 -10.48
N ALA A 261 2.32 6.87 -11.61
CA ALA A 261 1.22 7.38 -12.40
C ALA A 261 0.17 6.28 -12.59
N LEU A 262 -1.10 6.66 -12.59
CA LEU A 262 -2.23 5.74 -12.68
C LEU A 262 -3.25 6.27 -13.67
N ALA A 263 -3.84 5.36 -14.46
CA ALA A 263 -5.07 5.59 -15.20
C ALA A 263 -6.03 4.43 -14.97
N ASP A 264 -7.26 4.73 -14.54
CA ASP A 264 -8.32 3.74 -14.43
C ASP A 264 -8.94 3.42 -15.80
N SER A 265 -9.60 2.28 -15.92
CA SER A 265 -10.29 1.91 -17.16
C SER A 265 -11.56 1.12 -16.93
N LEU A 266 -12.53 1.32 -17.83
CA LEU A 266 -13.65 0.39 -17.97
C LEU A 266 -13.18 -0.89 -18.68
N PRO A 267 -13.81 -2.04 -18.44
CA PRO A 267 -13.40 -3.32 -19.04
C PRO A 267 -13.25 -3.26 -20.58
N GLU A 268 -14.16 -2.59 -21.25
CA GLU A 268 -14.18 -2.44 -22.71
C GLU A 268 -13.17 -1.42 -23.26
N LYS A 269 -12.52 -0.65 -22.39
CA LYS A 269 -11.55 0.40 -22.76
C LYS A 269 -10.11 0.10 -22.36
N GLN A 270 -9.85 -1.04 -21.72
CA GLN A 270 -8.54 -1.38 -21.15
C GLN A 270 -7.42 -1.35 -22.19
N ASP A 271 -7.66 -1.88 -23.39
CA ASP A 271 -6.68 -1.87 -24.48
C ASP A 271 -6.32 -0.44 -24.90
N ALA A 272 -7.33 0.40 -25.12
CA ALA A 272 -7.14 1.79 -25.52
C ALA A 272 -6.44 2.62 -24.42
N VAL A 273 -6.77 2.37 -23.13
CA VAL A 273 -6.09 3.04 -22.00
C VAL A 273 -4.63 2.61 -21.93
N LEU A 274 -4.34 1.31 -22.06
CA LEU A 274 -2.95 0.81 -22.06
C LEU A 274 -2.16 1.39 -23.23
N GLY A 275 -2.72 1.38 -24.44
CA GLY A 275 -2.09 1.98 -25.62
C GLY A 275 -1.79 3.46 -25.43
N GLY A 276 -2.80 4.26 -25.07
CA GLY A 276 -2.64 5.71 -24.87
C GLY A 276 -1.71 6.06 -23.70
N PHE A 277 -1.69 5.24 -22.64
CA PHE A 277 -0.75 5.41 -21.53
C PHE A 277 0.70 5.21 -21.99
N VAL A 278 0.96 4.12 -22.70
CA VAL A 278 2.30 3.81 -23.26
C VAL A 278 2.72 4.85 -24.30
N ASP A 279 1.81 5.30 -25.17
CA ASP A 279 2.09 6.36 -26.14
C ASP A 279 2.48 7.68 -25.46
N THR A 280 1.81 8.04 -24.35
CA THR A 280 2.17 9.21 -23.55
C THR A 280 3.58 9.08 -22.98
N LEU A 281 3.93 7.92 -22.44
CA LEU A 281 5.28 7.64 -21.94
C LEU A 281 6.32 7.72 -23.06
N ALA A 282 6.03 7.14 -24.22
CA ALA A 282 6.91 7.19 -25.39
C ALA A 282 7.12 8.63 -25.90
N LYS A 283 6.05 9.44 -25.93
CA LYS A 283 6.11 10.88 -26.28
C LYS A 283 7.09 11.62 -25.38
N LEU A 284 6.97 11.44 -24.06
CA LEU A 284 7.84 12.11 -23.07
C LEU A 284 9.30 11.61 -23.15
N ARG A 285 9.49 10.29 -23.38
CA ARG A 285 10.82 9.69 -23.53
C ARG A 285 11.62 10.24 -24.70
N VAL A 286 10.96 10.64 -25.78
CA VAL A 286 11.63 11.24 -26.96
C VAL A 286 11.72 12.77 -26.87
N GLY A 287 11.41 13.36 -25.70
CA GLY A 287 11.55 14.79 -25.44
C GLY A 287 10.43 15.66 -26.04
N ARG A 288 9.30 15.07 -26.43
CA ARG A 288 8.13 15.85 -26.86
C ARG A 288 7.37 16.36 -25.63
N ILE A 289 7.93 17.38 -25.00
CA ILE A 289 7.40 18.03 -23.79
C ILE A 289 7.01 19.45 -24.19
N GLU A 290 5.76 19.80 -23.94
CA GLU A 290 5.26 21.14 -24.25
C GLU A 290 5.73 22.14 -23.17
N GLN A 291 6.39 23.23 -23.61
CA GLN A 291 6.83 24.28 -22.68
C GLN A 291 5.67 24.81 -21.82
N ALA A 292 4.48 24.94 -22.40
CA ALA A 292 3.29 25.41 -21.71
C ALA A 292 2.87 24.49 -20.54
N ASP A 293 3.13 23.18 -20.63
CA ASP A 293 2.84 22.25 -19.52
C ASP A 293 3.86 22.38 -18.40
N LEU A 294 5.14 22.54 -18.74
CA LEU A 294 6.19 22.85 -17.78
C LEU A 294 5.87 24.17 -17.06
N ASP A 295 5.59 25.24 -17.80
CA ASP A 295 5.26 26.56 -17.23
C ASP A 295 4.07 26.50 -16.28
N ALA A 296 3.02 25.78 -16.65
CA ALA A 296 1.83 25.62 -15.82
C ALA A 296 2.10 24.84 -14.52
N VAL A 297 2.96 23.81 -14.57
CA VAL A 297 3.36 23.04 -13.36
C VAL A 297 4.22 23.91 -12.45
N VAL A 298 5.20 24.64 -13.01
CA VAL A 298 6.05 25.56 -12.24
C VAL A 298 5.21 26.65 -11.58
N ALA A 299 4.32 27.32 -12.34
CA ALA A 299 3.44 28.36 -11.82
C ALA A 299 2.57 27.86 -10.64
N LYS A 300 1.92 26.70 -10.79
CA LYS A 300 1.12 26.09 -9.69
C LYS A 300 1.95 25.86 -8.43
N ARG A 301 3.21 25.46 -8.55
CA ARG A 301 4.10 25.24 -7.41
C ARG A 301 4.59 26.55 -6.81
N GLU A 302 4.87 27.54 -7.63
CA GLU A 302 5.20 28.88 -7.16
C GLU A 302 4.05 29.53 -6.39
N ASP A 303 2.81 29.37 -6.86
CA ASP A 303 1.62 29.82 -6.15
C ASP A 303 1.53 29.20 -4.75
N PHE A 304 1.78 27.90 -4.64
CA PHE A 304 1.85 27.23 -3.33
C PHE A 304 2.96 27.82 -2.45
N LEU A 305 4.14 28.06 -3.00
CA LEU A 305 5.26 28.70 -2.28
C LEU A 305 4.99 30.16 -1.89
N GLY A 306 4.00 30.81 -2.52
CA GLY A 306 3.53 32.14 -2.19
C GLY A 306 2.49 32.19 -1.07
N THR A 307 1.99 31.06 -0.58
CA THR A 307 0.96 31.04 0.46
C THR A 307 1.50 31.50 1.81
N ALA A 308 0.65 32.16 2.60
CA ALA A 308 1.04 32.74 3.88
C ALA A 308 1.55 31.70 4.91
N GLU A 309 1.08 30.47 4.82
CA GLU A 309 1.39 29.38 5.76
C GLU A 309 2.33 28.31 5.16
N VAL A 310 3.04 28.63 4.10
CA VAL A 310 3.90 27.68 3.40
C VAL A 310 4.95 27.01 4.29
N ASP A 311 5.56 27.77 5.20
CA ASP A 311 6.54 27.23 6.15
C ASP A 311 5.91 26.19 7.09
N ALA A 312 4.71 26.51 7.64
CA ALA A 312 3.98 25.57 8.49
C ALA A 312 3.52 24.32 7.74
N ALA A 313 3.10 24.46 6.46
CA ALA A 313 2.68 23.35 5.62
C ALA A 313 3.85 22.40 5.25
N ARG A 314 5.08 22.92 5.21
CA ARG A 314 6.29 22.16 4.83
C ARG A 314 6.96 21.45 6.01
N LEU A 315 6.58 21.73 7.26
CA LEU A 315 7.22 21.16 8.45
C LEU A 315 7.31 19.64 8.45
N PRO A 316 6.27 18.84 8.10
CA PRO A 316 6.40 17.38 8.05
C PRO A 316 7.45 16.91 7.05
N SER A 317 7.50 17.53 5.86
CA SER A 317 8.52 17.22 4.84
C SER A 317 9.93 17.62 5.29
N TYR A 318 10.07 18.72 6.03
CA TYR A 318 11.34 19.16 6.60
C TYR A 318 11.81 18.20 7.68
N ALA A 319 10.91 17.73 8.55
CA ALA A 319 11.20 16.73 9.56
C ALA A 319 11.69 15.42 8.91
N PHE A 320 11.02 14.99 7.83
CA PHE A 320 11.46 13.84 7.03
C PHE A 320 12.87 14.04 6.47
N ASN A 321 13.17 15.21 5.90
CA ASN A 321 14.49 15.53 5.37
C ASN A 321 15.60 15.48 6.45
N VAL A 322 15.33 16.07 7.63
CA VAL A 322 16.26 15.99 8.77
C VAL A 322 16.52 14.54 9.19
N LEU A 323 15.45 13.70 9.22
CA LEU A 323 15.56 12.29 9.59
C LEU A 323 16.39 11.47 8.58
N THR A 324 16.29 11.81 7.30
CA THR A 324 16.95 11.07 6.21
C THR A 324 18.28 11.67 5.76
N GLY A 325 18.71 12.79 6.39
CA GLY A 325 19.96 13.48 6.02
C GLY A 325 19.87 14.28 4.72
N GLU A 326 18.65 14.58 4.28
CA GLU A 326 18.40 15.35 3.07
C GLU A 326 18.38 16.85 3.37
N ARG A 327 18.70 17.64 2.36
CA ARG A 327 18.74 19.11 2.50
C ARG A 327 17.32 19.70 2.58
N ASN A 328 17.09 20.60 3.51
CA ASN A 328 15.94 21.48 3.56
C ASN A 328 16.21 22.75 2.74
N LEU A 329 15.38 23.01 1.74
CA LEU A 329 15.46 24.24 0.94
C LEU A 329 14.60 25.32 1.58
N THR A 330 15.09 26.53 1.71
CA THR A 330 14.24 27.70 2.01
C THR A 330 13.21 27.89 0.89
N VAL A 331 12.18 28.71 1.12
CA VAL A 331 11.18 29.03 0.09
C VAL A 331 11.86 29.67 -1.14
N ASP A 332 12.82 30.56 -0.94
CA ASP A 332 13.51 31.25 -2.02
C ASP A 332 14.45 30.31 -2.80
N GLU A 333 15.17 29.42 -2.12
CA GLU A 333 15.96 28.38 -2.78
C GLU A 333 15.08 27.43 -3.61
N HIS A 334 13.95 26.99 -3.04
CA HIS A 334 13.03 26.12 -3.76
C HIS A 334 12.42 26.80 -4.99
N ARG A 335 12.06 28.09 -4.85
CA ARG A 335 11.60 28.91 -5.99
C ARG A 335 12.68 29.07 -7.04
N ALA A 336 13.92 29.29 -6.64
CA ALA A 336 15.05 29.39 -7.55
C ALA A 336 15.29 28.07 -8.32
N GLU A 337 15.24 26.92 -7.60
CA GLU A 337 15.35 25.58 -8.24
C GLU A 337 14.18 25.33 -9.20
N LEU A 338 12.94 25.67 -8.84
CA LEU A 338 11.78 25.51 -9.74
C LEU A 338 11.93 26.31 -11.02
N LYS A 339 12.40 27.56 -10.94
CA LYS A 339 12.63 28.44 -12.11
C LYS A 339 13.79 27.98 -12.98
N ALA A 340 14.72 27.25 -12.42
CA ALA A 340 15.87 26.72 -13.15
C ALA A 340 15.54 25.44 -13.95
N VAL A 341 14.43 24.77 -13.65
CA VAL A 341 14.03 23.55 -14.38
C VAL A 341 13.60 23.91 -15.80
N ASP A 342 14.25 23.32 -16.77
CA ASP A 342 13.92 23.45 -18.20
C ASP A 342 13.36 22.13 -18.79
N VAL A 343 13.03 22.15 -20.08
CA VAL A 343 12.50 20.98 -20.81
C VAL A 343 13.51 19.83 -20.86
N ASP A 344 14.81 20.14 -20.96
CA ASP A 344 15.86 19.13 -21.03
C ASP A 344 16.02 18.41 -19.69
N ASP A 345 15.90 19.10 -18.57
CA ASP A 345 15.87 18.50 -17.22
C ASP A 345 14.69 17.53 -17.07
N VAL A 346 13.50 17.95 -17.52
CA VAL A 346 12.29 17.12 -17.46
C VAL A 346 12.41 15.91 -18.39
N HIS A 347 13.03 16.09 -19.57
CA HIS A 347 13.30 15.00 -20.51
C HIS A 347 14.31 14.00 -19.93
N GLU A 348 15.36 14.46 -19.23
CA GLU A 348 16.31 13.57 -18.56
C GLU A 348 15.59 12.70 -17.52
N VAL A 349 14.69 13.27 -16.70
CA VAL A 349 13.88 12.51 -15.74
C VAL A 349 12.97 11.51 -16.45
N ALA A 350 12.33 11.88 -17.55
CA ALA A 350 11.49 10.96 -18.33
C ALA A 350 12.28 9.74 -18.80
N ARG A 351 13.50 9.94 -19.28
CA ARG A 351 14.39 8.84 -19.71
C ARG A 351 14.80 7.94 -18.53
N GLU A 352 15.18 8.55 -17.40
CA GLU A 352 15.54 7.84 -16.17
C GLU A 352 14.36 7.01 -15.65
N ALA A 353 13.18 7.62 -15.54
CA ALA A 353 11.96 6.96 -15.07
C ALA A 353 11.59 5.76 -15.94
N LEU A 354 11.64 5.93 -17.25
CA LEU A 354 11.29 4.84 -18.18
C LEU A 354 12.34 3.74 -18.27
N ALA A 355 13.61 4.06 -18.08
CA ALA A 355 14.67 3.04 -18.01
C ALA A 355 14.48 2.12 -16.79
N GLY A 356 14.01 2.65 -15.66
CA GLY A 356 13.75 1.90 -14.43
C GLY A 356 12.26 1.54 -14.22
N ALA A 357 11.41 1.66 -15.22
CA ALA A 357 9.95 1.52 -15.08
C ALA A 357 9.51 0.11 -14.74
N LEU A 358 8.48 0.02 -13.89
CA LEU A 358 7.62 -1.15 -13.71
C LEU A 358 6.19 -0.75 -14.08
N LEU A 359 5.61 -1.43 -15.06
CA LEU A 359 4.27 -1.17 -15.54
C LEU A 359 3.32 -2.27 -15.06
N MET A 360 2.29 -1.92 -14.31
CA MET A 360 1.18 -2.80 -14.02
C MET A 360 0.17 -2.73 -15.15
N VAL A 361 -0.22 -3.87 -15.69
CA VAL A 361 -1.23 -3.98 -16.75
C VAL A 361 -2.40 -4.85 -16.30
N PRO A 362 -3.64 -4.61 -16.81
CA PRO A 362 -4.80 -5.42 -16.48
C PRO A 362 -4.65 -6.89 -16.92
N GLU A 363 -5.44 -7.77 -16.31
CA GLU A 363 -5.51 -9.19 -16.68
C GLU A 363 -5.86 -9.36 -18.16
N GLY A 364 -5.14 -10.27 -18.84
CA GLY A 364 -5.30 -10.53 -20.27
C GLY A 364 -4.48 -9.62 -21.20
N TYR A 365 -3.79 -8.60 -20.66
CA TYR A 365 -2.95 -7.68 -21.43
C TYR A 365 -1.46 -7.91 -21.18
N ARG A 366 -0.65 -7.42 -22.13
CA ARG A 366 0.82 -7.52 -22.13
C ARG A 366 1.41 -6.19 -22.58
N ALA A 367 2.68 -5.93 -22.21
CA ALA A 367 3.40 -4.72 -22.61
C ALA A 367 4.76 -5.00 -23.28
N ASP A 368 5.04 -6.25 -23.66
CA ASP A 368 6.26 -6.63 -24.38
C ASP A 368 6.38 -5.96 -25.76
N TRP A 369 5.27 -5.71 -26.44
CA TRP A 369 5.20 -4.94 -27.68
C TRP A 369 5.72 -3.49 -27.54
N ALA A 370 5.71 -2.95 -26.33
CA ALA A 370 6.22 -1.61 -25.99
C ALA A 370 7.65 -1.64 -25.42
N GLY A 371 8.31 -2.79 -25.42
CA GLY A 371 9.68 -2.97 -24.95
C GLY A 371 9.82 -3.19 -23.46
N PHE A 372 8.73 -3.52 -22.74
CA PHE A 372 8.77 -3.92 -21.34
C PHE A 372 9.00 -5.44 -21.25
N ALA A 373 9.96 -5.87 -20.41
CA ALA A 373 10.14 -7.29 -20.11
C ALA A 373 9.07 -7.76 -19.12
N ALA A 374 8.57 -9.00 -19.29
CA ALA A 374 7.69 -9.56 -18.27
C ALA A 374 8.45 -9.77 -16.96
N ALA A 375 7.92 -9.28 -15.84
CA ALA A 375 8.47 -9.55 -14.52
C ALA A 375 8.38 -11.05 -14.23
N PRO A 376 9.40 -11.66 -13.58
CA PRO A 376 9.43 -13.10 -13.38
C PRO A 376 8.33 -13.55 -12.42
N THR A 377 7.57 -14.56 -12.84
CA THR A 377 6.62 -15.31 -12.01
C THR A 377 7.15 -16.69 -11.66
N ARG A 378 8.33 -17.03 -12.14
CA ARG A 378 9.00 -18.33 -11.99
C ARG A 378 10.49 -18.12 -11.72
N SER A 379 11.09 -19.09 -11.04
CA SER A 379 12.51 -19.06 -10.74
C SER A 379 13.34 -19.40 -11.98
N ALA A 380 14.53 -18.80 -12.08
CA ALA A 380 15.47 -19.08 -13.16
C ALA A 380 16.15 -20.47 -13.04
N GLY A 381 16.15 -21.06 -11.85
CA GLY A 381 16.82 -22.32 -11.58
C GLY A 381 16.09 -23.17 -10.54
N THR A 382 16.61 -24.38 -10.32
CA THR A 382 16.07 -25.35 -9.37
C THR A 382 17.13 -25.73 -8.33
N VAL A 383 16.70 -26.37 -7.24
CA VAL A 383 17.60 -27.04 -6.28
C VAL A 383 17.52 -28.55 -6.46
N ALA A 384 18.66 -29.22 -6.29
CA ALA A 384 18.70 -30.67 -6.24
C ALA A 384 18.18 -31.17 -4.89
N GLY A 385 17.44 -32.27 -4.87
CA GLY A 385 16.88 -32.81 -3.64
C GLY A 385 16.11 -34.11 -3.87
N THR A 386 15.50 -34.63 -2.81
CA THR A 386 14.58 -35.75 -2.91
C THR A 386 13.30 -35.32 -3.60
N ALA A 387 12.93 -36.01 -4.67
CA ALA A 387 11.72 -35.72 -5.44
C ALA A 387 10.49 -36.39 -4.78
N TYR A 388 9.40 -35.62 -4.67
CA TYR A 388 8.10 -36.07 -4.18
C TYR A 388 7.04 -35.75 -5.21
N ARG A 389 6.34 -36.76 -5.68
CA ARG A 389 5.32 -36.60 -6.73
C ARG A 389 4.09 -35.89 -6.18
N GLU A 390 3.53 -35.00 -6.96
CA GLU A 390 2.21 -34.42 -6.72
C GLU A 390 1.14 -35.51 -6.97
N LYS A 391 0.16 -35.62 -6.06
CA LYS A 391 -0.92 -36.62 -6.17
C LYS A 391 -1.95 -36.27 -7.25
N GLU A 392 -2.06 -35.00 -7.57
CA GLU A 392 -2.90 -34.49 -8.65
C GLU A 392 -2.05 -33.63 -9.59
N GLY A 393 -1.88 -34.10 -10.81
CA GLY A 393 -1.07 -33.39 -11.80
C GLY A 393 0.28 -34.05 -12.05
N ASP A 394 1.14 -33.38 -12.82
CA ASP A 394 2.47 -33.85 -13.23
C ASP A 394 3.59 -33.11 -12.48
N GLY A 395 3.23 -32.41 -11.36
CA GLY A 395 4.19 -31.64 -10.59
C GLY A 395 5.07 -32.53 -9.69
N GLU A 396 6.33 -32.10 -9.48
CA GLU A 396 7.24 -32.70 -8.51
C GLU A 396 7.77 -31.64 -7.54
N LEU A 397 7.76 -31.95 -6.24
CA LEU A 397 8.40 -31.17 -5.21
C LEU A 397 9.77 -31.75 -4.89
N HIS A 398 10.82 -30.98 -5.06
CA HIS A 398 12.20 -31.34 -4.73
C HIS A 398 12.57 -30.67 -3.41
N VAL A 399 12.89 -31.46 -2.38
CA VAL A 399 13.36 -30.97 -1.07
C VAL A 399 14.83 -31.32 -0.93
N GLY A 400 15.67 -30.29 -0.99
CA GLY A 400 17.12 -30.38 -0.89
C GLY A 400 17.68 -29.84 0.40
N VAL A 401 19.01 -29.80 0.50
CA VAL A 401 19.75 -29.18 1.62
C VAL A 401 19.84 -27.66 1.50
N ASP A 402 19.72 -27.12 0.27
CA ASP A 402 19.88 -25.69 -0.01
C ASP A 402 18.54 -24.97 -0.23
N GLY A 403 17.44 -25.73 -0.36
CA GLY A 403 16.14 -25.14 -0.67
C GLY A 403 15.11 -26.14 -1.12
N VAL A 404 14.00 -25.61 -1.60
CA VAL A 404 12.87 -26.38 -2.15
C VAL A 404 12.55 -25.86 -3.55
N SER A 405 12.27 -26.79 -4.49
CA SER A 405 11.75 -26.46 -5.82
C SER A 405 10.49 -27.25 -6.11
N TRP A 406 9.47 -26.58 -6.63
CA TRP A 406 8.34 -27.24 -7.27
C TRP A 406 8.50 -27.13 -8.78
N LEU A 407 8.44 -28.28 -9.44
CA LEU A 407 8.56 -28.41 -10.89
C LEU A 407 7.19 -28.76 -11.46
N GLY A 408 6.60 -27.85 -12.22
CA GLY A 408 5.30 -28.03 -12.83
C GLY A 408 5.14 -27.22 -14.11
N HIS A 409 3.91 -27.15 -14.62
CA HIS A 409 3.63 -26.35 -15.81
C HIS A 409 4.01 -24.88 -15.64
N GLY A 410 4.66 -24.31 -16.66
CA GLY A 410 5.06 -22.89 -16.69
C GLY A 410 6.44 -22.58 -16.08
N GLY A 411 7.18 -23.60 -15.63
CA GLY A 411 8.53 -23.45 -15.08
C GLY A 411 8.59 -23.60 -13.54
N PRO A 412 9.80 -23.63 -12.97
CA PRO A 412 10.00 -23.94 -11.56
C PRO A 412 9.60 -22.79 -10.63
N LEU A 413 9.14 -23.15 -9.44
CA LEU A 413 9.11 -22.27 -8.26
C LEU A 413 10.18 -22.77 -7.30
N THR A 414 11.15 -21.93 -6.96
CA THR A 414 12.28 -22.31 -6.10
C THR A 414 12.46 -21.29 -5.00
N VAL A 415 12.56 -21.75 -3.76
CA VAL A 415 12.98 -20.94 -2.62
C VAL A 415 14.21 -21.56 -2.00
N ARG A 416 15.33 -20.85 -2.05
CA ARG A 416 16.56 -21.23 -1.34
C ARG A 416 16.42 -20.83 0.12
N TYR A 417 16.85 -21.69 1.05
CA TYR A 417 16.70 -21.39 2.49
C TYR A 417 17.47 -20.14 2.93
N ALA A 418 18.62 -19.89 2.32
CA ALA A 418 19.41 -18.68 2.57
C ALA A 418 18.70 -17.39 2.11
N GLU A 419 17.88 -17.49 1.07
CA GLU A 419 17.11 -16.41 0.45
C GLU A 419 15.62 -16.45 0.82
N CYS A 420 15.24 -17.28 1.82
CA CYS A 420 13.87 -17.37 2.30
C CYS A 420 13.57 -16.19 3.22
N ALA A 421 12.73 -15.26 2.78
CA ALA A 421 12.29 -14.12 3.58
C ALA A 421 11.36 -14.53 4.72
N LEU A 422 10.48 -15.52 4.46
CA LEU A 422 9.49 -16.02 5.43
C LEU A 422 9.11 -17.47 5.14
N MET A 423 8.95 -18.24 6.21
CA MET A 423 8.22 -19.50 6.19
C MET A 423 7.05 -19.44 7.17
N LEU A 424 5.83 -19.59 6.63
CA LEU A 424 4.63 -19.83 7.44
C LEU A 424 4.50 -21.32 7.70
N ALA A 425 4.35 -21.72 8.96
CA ALA A 425 4.31 -23.12 9.41
C ALA A 425 2.99 -23.43 10.11
N TRP A 426 2.18 -24.31 9.55
CA TRP A 426 0.93 -24.75 10.15
C TRP A 426 1.10 -26.06 10.93
N PRO A 427 0.32 -26.29 12.01
CA PRO A 427 0.38 -27.51 12.83
C PRO A 427 0.12 -28.80 12.05
N ASP A 428 -0.67 -28.74 10.97
CA ASP A 428 -0.98 -29.87 10.09
C ASP A 428 0.17 -30.26 9.13
N GLY A 429 1.31 -29.56 9.22
CA GLY A 429 2.51 -29.82 8.43
C GLY A 429 2.61 -28.97 7.15
N ALA A 430 1.60 -28.20 6.81
CA ALA A 430 1.71 -27.29 5.65
C ALA A 430 2.78 -26.21 5.87
N ARG A 431 3.45 -25.84 4.81
CA ARG A 431 4.46 -24.77 4.78
C ARG A 431 4.21 -23.85 3.60
N GLN A 432 4.38 -22.56 3.82
CA GLN A 432 4.48 -21.59 2.73
C GLN A 432 5.83 -20.89 2.86
N LEU A 433 6.66 -21.03 1.84
CA LEU A 433 7.95 -20.36 1.75
C LEU A 433 7.82 -19.19 0.78
N ILE A 434 8.42 -18.07 1.16
CA ILE A 434 8.48 -16.86 0.33
C ILE A 434 9.95 -16.49 0.20
N GLY A 435 10.44 -16.43 -1.03
CA GLY A 435 11.80 -15.99 -1.32
C GLY A 435 11.98 -14.48 -1.25
N ASP A 436 13.20 -14.03 -1.09
CA ASP A 436 13.55 -12.60 -1.13
C ASP A 436 13.10 -11.93 -2.44
N ASP A 437 12.98 -12.70 -3.53
CA ASP A 437 12.49 -12.30 -4.84
C ASP A 437 10.96 -12.29 -4.97
N ALA A 438 10.25 -12.55 -3.87
CA ALA A 438 8.80 -12.70 -3.77
C ALA A 438 8.23 -13.98 -4.41
N ILE A 439 9.03 -14.85 -5.00
CA ILE A 439 8.54 -16.15 -5.45
C ILE A 439 8.08 -16.93 -4.22
N SER A 440 6.83 -17.36 -4.26
CA SER A 440 6.18 -18.05 -3.15
C SER A 440 5.79 -19.47 -3.55
N MET A 441 5.98 -20.39 -2.61
CA MET A 441 5.64 -21.79 -2.78
C MET A 441 4.89 -22.29 -1.56
N ARG A 442 3.76 -22.95 -1.80
CA ARG A 442 2.98 -23.60 -0.76
C ARG A 442 3.11 -25.11 -0.85
N ILE A 443 3.48 -25.73 0.26
CA ILE A 443 3.65 -27.18 0.40
C ILE A 443 2.52 -27.69 1.29
N GLU A 444 1.63 -28.49 0.70
CA GLU A 444 0.54 -29.16 1.41
C GLU A 444 0.85 -30.64 1.48
N PRO A 445 1.13 -31.21 2.68
CA PRO A 445 1.50 -32.63 2.82
C PRO A 445 0.45 -33.61 2.27
N THR A 446 -0.80 -33.20 2.26
CA THR A 446 -1.90 -33.99 1.70
C THR A 446 -1.82 -34.14 0.19
N MET A 447 -1.22 -33.15 -0.51
CA MET A 447 -1.16 -33.09 -1.98
C MET A 447 0.09 -33.73 -2.59
N PHE A 448 1.05 -34.14 -1.77
CA PHE A 448 2.29 -34.79 -2.23
C PHE A 448 2.51 -36.12 -1.52
N ASP A 449 3.29 -37.02 -2.12
CA ASP A 449 3.73 -38.28 -1.50
C ASP A 449 4.93 -38.04 -0.56
N LEU A 450 4.76 -37.07 0.36
CA LEU A 450 5.82 -36.60 1.25
C LEU A 450 6.14 -37.63 2.35
N HIS A 451 7.42 -37.94 2.51
CA HIS A 451 7.89 -38.61 3.72
C HIS A 451 7.86 -37.61 4.89
N PRO A 452 7.41 -38.00 6.11
CA PRO A 452 7.34 -37.09 7.26
C PRO A 452 8.66 -36.38 7.61
N GLY A 453 9.79 -36.95 7.20
CA GLY A 453 11.12 -36.32 7.34
C GLY A 453 11.34 -35.10 6.47
N ALA A 454 10.64 -34.96 5.32
CA ALA A 454 10.84 -33.86 4.40
C ALA A 454 10.49 -32.50 5.04
N ILE A 455 9.37 -32.43 5.76
CA ILE A 455 8.98 -31.20 6.47
C ILE A 455 9.99 -30.85 7.56
N ARG A 456 10.54 -31.84 8.29
CA ARG A 456 11.58 -31.59 9.30
C ARG A 456 12.88 -31.05 8.68
N VAL A 457 13.25 -31.48 7.47
CA VAL A 457 14.39 -30.93 6.75
C VAL A 457 14.13 -29.45 6.47
N ILE A 458 12.98 -29.09 5.91
CA ILE A 458 12.62 -27.69 5.63
C ILE A 458 12.68 -26.84 6.92
N ASP A 459 12.04 -27.32 8.00
CA ASP A 459 11.98 -26.62 9.28
C ASP A 459 13.37 -26.38 9.89
N SER A 460 14.29 -27.35 9.72
CA SER A 460 15.64 -27.24 10.26
C SER A 460 16.57 -26.32 9.47
N GLN A 461 16.28 -26.10 8.19
CA GLN A 461 17.12 -25.31 7.29
C GLN A 461 16.71 -23.83 7.20
N VAL A 462 15.42 -23.53 7.37
CA VAL A 462 14.97 -22.13 7.43
C VAL A 462 15.34 -21.53 8.80
N PRO A 463 16.04 -20.39 8.88
CA PRO A 463 16.39 -19.77 10.14
C PRO A 463 15.16 -19.48 11.01
N ALA A 464 15.25 -19.76 12.33
CA ALA A 464 14.11 -19.58 13.26
C ALA A 464 13.54 -18.14 13.23
N GLY A 465 14.37 -17.13 13.06
CA GLY A 465 13.94 -15.73 12.94
C GLY A 465 13.17 -15.40 11.65
N ARG A 466 13.04 -16.36 10.72
CA ARG A 466 12.26 -16.24 9.46
C ARG A 466 11.06 -17.17 9.44
N GLN A 467 10.74 -17.81 10.58
CA GLN A 467 9.60 -18.71 10.71
C GLN A 467 8.49 -18.05 11.51
N VAL A 468 7.26 -18.21 11.05
CA VAL A 468 6.05 -17.79 11.78
C VAL A 468 5.13 -19.00 11.91
N VAL A 469 4.83 -19.36 13.16
CA VAL A 469 3.85 -20.42 13.47
C VAL A 469 2.44 -19.86 13.29
N MET A 470 1.68 -20.51 12.43
CA MET A 470 0.32 -20.13 12.09
C MET A 470 -0.69 -20.90 12.97
N PRO A 471 -1.87 -20.33 13.23
CA PRO A 471 -2.94 -21.04 13.95
C PRO A 471 -3.38 -22.28 13.16
N ALA A 472 -3.96 -23.25 13.88
CA ALA A 472 -4.56 -24.43 13.27
C ALA A 472 -5.64 -24.02 12.25
N ARG A 473 -5.63 -24.69 11.10
CA ARG A 473 -6.63 -24.48 10.04
C ARG A 473 -7.87 -25.33 10.33
N ASP A 474 -9.01 -24.85 9.84
CA ASP A 474 -10.21 -25.67 9.74
C ASP A 474 -9.90 -26.91 8.87
N PRO A 475 -10.18 -28.13 9.35
CA PRO A 475 -9.94 -29.35 8.59
C PRO A 475 -10.57 -29.36 7.18
N ASP A 476 -11.73 -28.74 7.02
CA ASP A 476 -12.44 -28.64 5.73
C ASP A 476 -11.74 -27.70 4.73
N ARG A 477 -10.81 -26.86 5.20
CA ARG A 477 -10.00 -25.94 4.38
C ARG A 477 -8.63 -26.53 4.01
N ILE A 478 -8.27 -27.71 4.52
CA ILE A 478 -7.02 -28.39 4.17
C ILE A 478 -7.24 -29.05 2.81
N PRO A 479 -6.46 -28.68 1.76
CA PRO A 479 -6.57 -29.29 0.44
C PRO A 479 -6.43 -30.81 0.53
N GLN A 480 -7.30 -31.55 -0.15
CA GLN A 480 -7.27 -32.99 -0.24
C GLN A 480 -7.24 -33.40 -1.71
N PRO A 481 -6.48 -34.46 -2.08
CA PRO A 481 -6.54 -35.01 -3.43
C PRO A 481 -7.97 -35.46 -3.73
N ARG A 482 -8.43 -35.23 -4.97
CA ARG A 482 -9.72 -35.77 -5.42
C ARG A 482 -9.64 -37.29 -5.43
N ALA A 483 -10.65 -37.96 -4.89
CA ALA A 483 -10.72 -39.43 -4.92
C ALA A 483 -10.65 -39.88 -6.37
N ALA A 484 -9.67 -40.73 -6.68
CA ALA A 484 -9.56 -41.37 -7.98
C ALA A 484 -10.82 -42.25 -8.20
N GLY A 485 -11.77 -41.80 -9.00
CA GLY A 485 -12.97 -42.57 -9.29
C GLY A 485 -14.31 -41.81 -9.28
N GLY A 486 -14.31 -40.52 -9.01
CA GLY A 486 -15.51 -39.69 -9.03
C GLY A 486 -15.50 -38.69 -10.15
N ALA A 487 -15.64 -39.12 -11.40
CA ALA A 487 -16.24 -38.25 -12.40
C ALA A 487 -17.72 -38.09 -12.02
N GLU A 488 -18.02 -37.41 -10.92
CA GLU A 488 -19.35 -36.84 -10.78
C GLU A 488 -19.54 -35.91 -11.98
N ARG A 489 -20.25 -36.41 -12.99
CA ARG A 489 -20.97 -35.55 -13.90
C ARG A 489 -21.74 -34.60 -12.96
N ARG A 490 -21.24 -33.36 -12.81
CA ARG A 490 -22.10 -32.28 -12.36
C ARG A 490 -23.26 -32.27 -13.35
N GLU A 491 -24.34 -32.94 -12.98
CA GLU A 491 -25.61 -32.66 -13.62
C GLU A 491 -25.80 -31.14 -13.53
N PRO A 492 -26.01 -30.46 -14.64
CA PRO A 492 -26.27 -29.05 -14.60
C PRO A 492 -27.46 -28.88 -13.64
N ALA A 493 -27.23 -28.13 -12.56
CA ALA A 493 -28.24 -27.90 -11.52
C ALA A 493 -29.55 -27.59 -12.24
N LYS A 494 -30.54 -28.49 -12.09
CA LYS A 494 -31.83 -28.35 -12.75
C LYS A 494 -32.37 -26.97 -12.37
N ARG A 495 -32.38 -26.06 -13.33
CA ARG A 495 -32.94 -24.72 -13.15
C ARG A 495 -34.34 -24.90 -12.63
N SER A 496 -34.58 -24.51 -11.37
CA SER A 496 -35.94 -24.49 -10.85
C SER A 496 -36.72 -23.50 -11.72
N TRP A 497 -37.77 -23.96 -12.35
CA TRP A 497 -38.58 -23.20 -13.33
C TRP A 497 -39.10 -21.88 -12.76
N TRP A 498 -39.17 -21.74 -11.45
CA TRP A 498 -39.60 -20.51 -10.74
C TRP A 498 -38.49 -19.48 -10.51
N GLU A 499 -37.19 -19.82 -10.65
CA GLU A 499 -36.08 -18.89 -10.45
C GLU A 499 -36.03 -17.80 -11.53
N ILE A 500 -36.38 -18.14 -12.77
CA ILE A 500 -36.37 -17.17 -13.88
C ILE A 500 -37.50 -16.16 -13.72
N PRO A 501 -38.76 -16.57 -13.47
CA PRO A 501 -39.85 -15.64 -13.18
C PRO A 501 -39.57 -14.76 -11.97
N LEU A 502 -38.99 -15.31 -10.89
CA LEU A 502 -38.65 -14.55 -9.68
C LEU A 502 -37.63 -13.46 -9.98
N MET A 503 -36.57 -13.77 -10.72
CA MET A 503 -35.53 -12.77 -11.09
C MET A 503 -36.11 -11.69 -12.01
N VAL A 504 -36.99 -12.04 -12.96
CA VAL A 504 -37.61 -11.09 -13.88
C VAL A 504 -38.56 -10.16 -13.12
N VAL A 505 -39.43 -10.71 -12.29
CA VAL A 505 -40.40 -9.92 -11.50
C VAL A 505 -39.65 -9.01 -10.49
N SER A 506 -38.65 -9.53 -9.76
CA SER A 506 -37.85 -8.74 -8.83
C SER A 506 -37.07 -7.66 -9.55
N GLY A 507 -36.52 -7.94 -10.72
CA GLY A 507 -35.78 -6.97 -11.53
C GLY A 507 -36.66 -5.85 -12.07
N LEU A 508 -37.85 -6.19 -12.59
CA LEU A 508 -38.84 -5.21 -13.08
C LEU A 508 -39.39 -4.34 -11.94
N ALA A 509 -39.69 -4.94 -10.79
CA ALA A 509 -40.13 -4.19 -9.60
C ALA A 509 -39.05 -3.24 -9.08
N ALA A 510 -37.79 -3.68 -9.00
CA ALA A 510 -36.68 -2.83 -8.60
C ALA A 510 -36.43 -1.67 -9.58
N LEU A 511 -36.54 -1.90 -10.88
CA LEU A 511 -36.45 -0.87 -11.92
C LEU A 511 -37.60 0.14 -11.85
N ALA A 512 -38.81 -0.30 -11.62
CA ALA A 512 -39.99 0.57 -11.53
C ALA A 512 -39.90 1.50 -10.29
N ILE A 513 -39.58 0.93 -9.13
CA ILE A 513 -39.48 1.68 -7.87
C ILE A 513 -38.22 2.59 -7.90
N GLY A 514 -37.10 2.10 -8.40
CA GLY A 514 -35.88 2.89 -8.53
C GLY A 514 -36.03 4.06 -9.51
N GLY A 515 -36.72 3.83 -10.63
CA GLY A 515 -37.05 4.87 -11.62
C GLY A 515 -37.98 5.94 -11.05
N ALA A 516 -39.03 5.53 -10.33
CA ALA A 516 -39.94 6.46 -9.68
C ALA A 516 -39.22 7.31 -8.59
N ASN A 517 -38.37 6.69 -7.80
CA ASN A 517 -37.56 7.41 -6.79
C ASN A 517 -36.55 8.37 -7.42
N ALA A 518 -35.90 8.00 -8.51
CA ALA A 518 -35.01 8.88 -9.24
C ALA A 518 -35.72 10.13 -9.76
N LEU A 519 -36.94 9.96 -10.29
CA LEU A 519 -37.78 11.08 -10.76
C LEU A 519 -38.24 11.97 -9.61
N LEU A 520 -38.65 11.41 -8.47
CA LEU A 520 -39.00 12.16 -7.26
C LEU A 520 -37.80 12.96 -6.71
N THR A 521 -36.62 12.33 -6.67
CA THR A 521 -35.38 12.98 -6.24
C THR A 521 -35.00 14.13 -7.17
N LEU A 522 -35.09 13.92 -8.48
CA LEU A 522 -34.84 14.96 -9.48
C LEU A 522 -35.86 16.10 -9.38
N GLY A 523 -37.13 15.77 -9.15
CA GLY A 523 -38.22 16.74 -8.96
C GLY A 523 -37.95 17.67 -7.76
N MET A 524 -37.42 17.15 -6.66
CA MET A 524 -37.05 17.96 -5.48
C MET A 524 -35.94 18.98 -5.74
N PHE A 525 -35.06 18.74 -6.71
CA PHE A 525 -34.00 19.68 -7.09
C PHE A 525 -34.47 20.72 -8.12
N ILE A 526 -35.57 20.47 -8.82
CA ILE A 526 -36.07 21.33 -9.92
C ILE A 526 -37.22 22.22 -9.44
N THR A 527 -37.99 21.82 -8.41
CA THR A 527 -39.15 22.57 -7.90
C THR A 527 -38.87 23.20 -6.54
N GLU A 528 -39.22 24.47 -6.37
CA GLU A 528 -39.25 25.14 -5.06
C GLU A 528 -40.43 24.57 -4.23
N THR A 529 -40.16 23.51 -3.48
CA THR A 529 -41.11 22.94 -2.51
C THR A 529 -41.00 23.67 -1.18
N ALA A 530 -42.14 23.91 -0.51
CA ALA A 530 -42.20 24.53 0.81
C ALA A 530 -41.40 23.70 1.84
N GLU A 531 -40.75 24.37 2.81
CA GLU A 531 -39.87 23.69 3.79
C GLU A 531 -40.58 22.64 4.64
N SER A 532 -41.91 22.77 4.86
CA SER A 532 -42.76 21.83 5.59
C SER A 532 -42.90 20.46 4.87
N ASP A 533 -42.78 20.43 3.55
CA ASP A 533 -43.04 19.22 2.76
C ASP A 533 -41.73 18.44 2.47
N LYS A 534 -40.58 19.08 2.63
CA LYS A 534 -39.27 18.44 2.39
C LYS A 534 -39.01 17.25 3.31
N GLY A 535 -39.41 17.34 4.59
CA GLY A 535 -39.18 16.27 5.56
C GLY A 535 -39.97 14.98 5.24
N TRP A 536 -41.22 15.12 4.82
CA TRP A 536 -42.05 13.98 4.42
C TRP A 536 -41.57 13.34 3.10
N LEU A 537 -41.21 14.16 2.11
CA LEU A 537 -40.65 13.74 0.83
C LEU A 537 -39.33 12.98 0.98
N TRP A 538 -38.41 13.43 1.84
CA TRP A 538 -37.18 12.70 2.16
C TRP A 538 -37.46 11.35 2.80
N GLY A 539 -38.49 11.25 3.65
CA GLY A 539 -38.94 9.98 4.23
C GLY A 539 -39.40 9.00 3.14
N VAL A 540 -40.23 9.44 2.19
CA VAL A 540 -40.74 8.61 1.08
C VAL A 540 -39.60 8.15 0.17
N ILE A 541 -38.67 9.04 -0.19
CA ILE A 541 -37.51 8.72 -1.02
C ILE A 541 -36.60 7.68 -0.33
N THR A 542 -36.35 7.84 0.96
CA THR A 542 -35.52 6.90 1.74
C THR A 542 -36.16 5.51 1.80
N VAL A 543 -37.45 5.41 2.06
CA VAL A 543 -38.18 4.14 2.08
C VAL A 543 -38.17 3.49 0.70
N GLY A 544 -38.36 4.27 -0.36
CA GLY A 544 -38.34 3.76 -1.73
C GLY A 544 -36.99 3.21 -2.16
N TRP A 545 -35.89 3.85 -1.79
CA TRP A 545 -34.54 3.30 -2.03
C TRP A 545 -34.28 2.03 -1.24
N LEU A 546 -34.76 1.93 0.01
CA LEU A 546 -34.66 0.75 0.83
C LEU A 546 -35.43 -0.44 0.22
N LEU A 547 -36.63 -0.20 -0.31
CA LEU A 547 -37.44 -1.20 -1.04
C LEU A 547 -36.74 -1.65 -2.33
N THR A 548 -36.12 -0.73 -3.07
CA THR A 548 -35.33 -1.05 -4.28
C THR A 548 -34.20 -2.02 -3.97
N VAL A 549 -33.44 -1.78 -2.87
CA VAL A 549 -32.36 -2.66 -2.41
C VAL A 549 -32.90 -4.03 -2.00
N ILE A 550 -33.99 -4.09 -1.23
CA ILE A 550 -34.61 -5.35 -0.79
C ILE A 550 -35.07 -6.19 -1.99
N LEU A 551 -35.70 -5.58 -3.00
CA LEU A 551 -36.16 -6.26 -4.20
C LEU A 551 -34.99 -6.72 -5.11
N ALA A 552 -33.86 -6.04 -5.08
CA ALA A 552 -32.64 -6.46 -5.81
C ALA A 552 -31.88 -7.60 -5.10
N LEU A 553 -32.09 -7.80 -3.80
CA LEU A 553 -31.38 -8.79 -2.98
C LEU A 553 -31.48 -10.24 -3.51
N PRO A 554 -32.65 -10.75 -3.93
CA PRO A 554 -32.77 -12.09 -4.50
C PRO A 554 -31.90 -12.30 -5.74
N ILE A 555 -31.74 -11.27 -6.59
CA ILE A 555 -30.91 -11.32 -7.79
C ILE A 555 -29.43 -11.47 -7.40
N VAL A 556 -28.99 -10.73 -6.39
CA VAL A 556 -27.61 -10.77 -5.88
C VAL A 556 -27.32 -12.11 -5.21
N LEU A 557 -28.23 -12.60 -4.36
CA LEU A 557 -28.07 -13.87 -3.65
C LEU A 557 -28.07 -15.08 -4.59
N LEU A 558 -28.93 -15.09 -5.61
CA LEU A 558 -28.96 -16.14 -6.62
C LEU A 558 -27.72 -16.10 -7.55
N ARG A 559 -27.13 -14.91 -7.79
CA ARG A 559 -25.84 -14.79 -8.49
C ARG A 559 -24.65 -15.24 -7.65
N ARG A 560 -24.65 -15.01 -6.32
CA ARG A 560 -23.59 -15.49 -5.42
C ARG A 560 -23.59 -17.01 -5.23
N ARG A 561 -24.72 -17.70 -5.34
CA ARG A 561 -24.78 -19.18 -5.34
C ARG A 561 -24.21 -19.83 -6.60
N ARG A 562 -23.84 -19.03 -7.61
CA ARG A 562 -23.34 -19.50 -8.92
C ARG A 562 -21.84 -19.26 -9.13
N ARG A 563 -21.18 -18.60 -8.19
CA ARG A 563 -19.73 -18.50 -8.10
C ARG A 563 -19.21 -19.43 -7.00
#